data_31b8f7a97a5a5af93ce25a2f248e9042
#
_entry.id   31b8f7a97a5a5af93ce25a2f248e9042
#
_cell.length_a   1.000
_cell.length_b   1.000
_cell.length_c   1.000
_cell.angle_alpha   90.00
_cell.angle_beta   90.00
_cell.angle_gamma   90.00
#
_symmetry.space_group_name_H-M   'P 1'
#
loop_
_entity.id
_entity.type
_entity.pdbx_description
1 polymer ?
#
loop_
_entity_poly.entity_id
_entity_poly.type
_entity_poly.pdbx_seq_one_letter_code
_entity_poly.pdbx_strand_id
1 'polypeptide(L)'
;MADPPYGGDVLIADKSAWAHARHPRVSRPFAAALRNGQIATSPVVKLELLYSARDGESFDLLAADLTQLRDVPLTRSVTNAAERALRTLAHERPAQHRSASLPDLLIAASAADAAVGVLHYDEDFDRLAEVLDFESRWIAPRGSL
;
A
#
# COMPACT_ATOMS: atom_id res chain seq x y z
N MET A 1 0.56 -9.44 -26.98
CA MET A 1 0.54 -8.40 -25.94
C MET A 1 1.07 -8.97 -24.63
N ALA A 2 1.94 -8.23 -23.99
CA ALA A 2 2.41 -8.64 -22.66
C ALA A 2 1.28 -8.48 -21.64
N ASP A 3 1.25 -9.38 -20.65
CA ASP A 3 0.30 -9.26 -19.54
C ASP A 3 0.60 -7.99 -18.74
N PRO A 4 -0.43 -7.33 -18.21
CA PRO A 4 -0.20 -6.16 -17.37
C PRO A 4 0.54 -6.55 -16.10
N PRO A 5 1.46 -5.68 -15.61
CA PRO A 5 2.15 -5.94 -14.35
C PRO A 5 1.15 -6.13 -13.21
N TYR A 6 1.51 -6.99 -12.27
CA TYR A 6 0.74 -7.21 -11.04
C TYR A 6 -0.75 -7.53 -11.27
N GLY A 7 -1.06 -8.27 -12.33
CA GLY A 7 -2.42 -8.73 -12.63
C GLY A 7 -3.34 -7.69 -13.25
N GLY A 8 -2.88 -6.46 -13.47
CA GLY A 8 -3.66 -5.41 -14.12
C GLY A 8 -4.62 -4.64 -13.23
N ASP A 9 -4.80 -5.05 -11.98
CA ASP A 9 -5.69 -4.36 -11.03
C ASP A 9 -5.04 -3.08 -10.49
N VAL A 10 -5.88 -2.17 -10.00
CA VAL A 10 -5.40 -0.98 -9.31
C VAL A 10 -4.93 -1.36 -7.91
N LEU A 11 -3.73 -0.91 -7.54
CA LEU A 11 -3.10 -1.24 -6.27
C LEU A 11 -2.57 0.03 -5.60
N ILE A 12 -2.84 0.17 -4.30
CA ILE A 12 -2.15 1.19 -3.50
C ILE A 12 -0.72 0.69 -3.29
N ALA A 13 0.27 1.45 -3.77
CA ALA A 13 1.67 1.09 -3.54
C ALA A 13 2.10 1.61 -2.16
N ASP A 14 2.37 0.68 -1.23
CA ASP A 14 2.90 0.98 0.08
C ASP A 14 4.34 1.53 -0.02
N LYS A 15 4.80 2.21 1.01
CA LYS A 15 6.18 2.70 1.03
C LYS A 15 7.21 1.59 0.85
N SER A 16 6.92 0.36 1.30
CA SER A 16 7.81 -0.79 1.10
C SER A 16 7.96 -1.13 -0.39
N ALA A 17 6.91 -0.94 -1.20
CA ALA A 17 7.02 -1.08 -2.65
C ALA A 17 7.85 0.06 -3.25
N TRP A 18 7.56 1.31 -2.87
CA TRP A 18 8.32 2.46 -3.35
C TRP A 18 9.81 2.36 -3.03
N ALA A 19 10.15 1.81 -1.86
CA ALA A 19 11.54 1.62 -1.45
C ALA A 19 12.33 0.71 -2.41
N HIS A 20 11.66 -0.21 -3.09
CA HIS A 20 12.28 -1.12 -4.04
C HIS A 20 12.03 -0.75 -5.52
N ALA A 21 11.41 0.40 -5.78
CA ALA A 21 11.01 0.78 -7.14
C ALA A 21 12.20 0.92 -8.12
N ARG A 22 13.40 1.19 -7.62
CA ARG A 22 14.62 1.30 -8.44
C ARG A 22 15.40 -0.01 -8.54
N HIS A 23 14.99 -1.04 -7.81
CA HIS A 23 15.68 -2.34 -7.89
C HIS A 23 15.58 -2.90 -9.31
N PRO A 24 16.66 -3.46 -9.89
CA PRO A 24 16.66 -3.95 -11.28
C PRO A 24 15.53 -4.92 -11.62
N ARG A 25 15.11 -5.73 -10.66
CA ARG A 25 14.00 -6.69 -10.86
C ARG A 25 12.61 -6.07 -10.79
N VAL A 26 12.51 -4.85 -10.28
CA VAL A 26 11.23 -4.18 -9.99
C VAL A 26 10.99 -2.99 -10.92
N SER A 27 12.04 -2.29 -11.33
CA SER A 27 11.92 -0.99 -12.00
C SER A 27 11.08 -1.03 -13.28
N ARG A 28 11.23 -2.05 -14.12
CA ARG A 28 10.45 -2.14 -15.37
C ARG A 28 8.97 -2.40 -15.12
N PRO A 29 8.58 -3.46 -14.39
CA PRO A 29 7.15 -3.70 -14.15
C PRO A 29 6.50 -2.57 -13.33
N PHE A 30 7.22 -1.98 -12.38
CA PHE A 30 6.67 -0.88 -11.59
C PHE A 30 6.43 0.37 -12.45
N ALA A 31 7.39 0.74 -13.31
CA ALA A 31 7.23 1.85 -14.23
C ALA A 31 6.08 1.61 -15.22
N ALA A 32 5.93 0.38 -15.72
CA ALA A 32 4.81 0.01 -16.58
C ALA A 32 3.47 0.15 -15.85
N ALA A 33 3.40 -0.28 -14.59
CA ALA A 33 2.19 -0.14 -13.77
C ALA A 33 1.83 1.33 -13.55
N LEU A 34 2.83 2.19 -13.32
CA LEU A 34 2.62 3.64 -13.21
C LEU A 34 2.03 4.20 -14.51
N ARG A 35 2.62 3.88 -15.67
CA ARG A 35 2.12 4.35 -16.97
C ARG A 35 0.72 3.85 -17.27
N ASN A 36 0.36 2.67 -16.81
CA ASN A 36 -0.95 2.08 -17.05
C ASN A 36 -2.03 2.58 -16.07
N GLY A 37 -1.68 3.46 -15.14
CA GLY A 37 -2.64 3.95 -14.15
C GLY A 37 -3.01 2.92 -13.08
N GLN A 38 -2.20 1.90 -12.88
CA GLN A 38 -2.46 0.84 -11.90
C GLN A 38 -2.04 1.19 -10.48
N ILE A 39 -1.16 2.18 -10.33
CA ILE A 39 -0.63 2.56 -9.02
C ILE A 39 -1.45 3.70 -8.43
N ALA A 40 -2.01 3.44 -7.26
CA ALA A 40 -2.73 4.41 -6.45
C ALA A 40 -1.91 4.74 -5.21
N THR A 41 -2.31 5.80 -4.55
CA THR A 41 -1.78 6.20 -3.25
C THR A 41 -2.93 6.45 -2.28
N SER A 42 -2.61 6.75 -1.03
CA SER A 42 -3.57 7.14 -0.01
C SER A 42 -2.96 8.24 0.85
N PRO A 43 -3.76 8.99 1.62
CA PRO A 43 -3.22 10.00 2.54
C PRO A 43 -2.17 9.42 3.49
N VAL A 44 -2.34 8.19 3.96
CA VAL A 44 -1.39 7.55 4.88
C VAL A 44 -0.05 7.26 4.17
N VAL A 45 -0.09 6.67 2.97
CA VAL A 45 1.13 6.41 2.20
C VAL A 45 1.84 7.72 1.86
N LYS A 46 1.10 8.73 1.43
CA LYS A 46 1.67 10.06 1.13
C LYS A 46 2.43 10.61 2.32
N LEU A 47 1.82 10.58 3.49
CA LEU A 47 2.46 11.11 4.71
C LEU A 47 3.71 10.31 5.06
N GLU A 48 3.69 8.99 4.92
CA GLU A 48 4.87 8.17 5.18
C GLU A 48 6.02 8.49 4.22
N LEU A 49 5.72 8.66 2.93
CA LEU A 49 6.73 9.00 1.94
C LEU A 49 7.26 10.41 2.15
N LEU A 50 6.40 11.39 2.41
CA LEU A 50 6.77 12.77 2.64
C LEU A 50 7.56 12.94 3.94
N TYR A 51 7.27 12.12 4.95
CA TYR A 51 8.00 12.12 6.22
C TYR A 51 9.50 11.84 6.02
N SER A 52 9.86 11.09 4.98
CA SER A 52 11.25 10.75 4.68
C SER A 52 11.97 11.80 3.81
N ALA A 53 11.30 12.86 3.38
CA ALA A 53 11.92 13.91 2.59
C ALA A 53 13.01 14.64 3.40
N ARG A 54 14.16 14.89 2.76
CA ARG A 54 15.33 15.45 3.44
C ARG A 54 15.24 16.94 3.67
N ASP A 55 14.51 17.65 2.82
CA ASP A 55 14.38 19.12 2.87
C ASP A 55 13.07 19.56 2.21
N GLY A 56 12.78 20.87 2.26
CA GLY A 56 11.56 21.43 1.70
C GLY A 56 11.45 21.26 0.20
N GLU A 57 12.56 21.38 -0.53
CA GLU A 57 12.57 21.20 -1.98
C GLU A 57 12.23 19.76 -2.37
N SER A 58 12.86 18.79 -1.74
CA SER A 58 12.56 17.35 -1.94
C SER A 58 11.14 17.04 -1.57
N PHE A 59 10.63 17.61 -0.49
CA PHE A 59 9.24 17.46 -0.07
C PHE A 59 8.27 17.94 -1.17
N ASP A 60 8.49 19.15 -1.68
CA ASP A 60 7.60 19.74 -2.68
C ASP A 60 7.59 18.95 -3.99
N LEU A 61 8.76 18.48 -4.43
CA LEU A 61 8.88 17.67 -5.64
C LEU A 61 8.15 16.35 -5.49
N LEU A 62 8.34 15.66 -4.36
CA LEU A 62 7.68 14.40 -4.09
C LEU A 62 6.16 14.59 -3.96
N ALA A 63 5.72 15.62 -3.27
CA ALA A 63 4.29 15.94 -3.13
C ALA A 63 3.64 16.19 -4.50
N ALA A 64 4.32 16.92 -5.39
CA ALA A 64 3.84 17.15 -6.75
C ALA A 64 3.71 15.84 -7.54
N ASP A 65 4.70 14.97 -7.45
CA ASP A 65 4.66 13.66 -8.12
C ASP A 65 3.49 12.81 -7.60
N LEU A 66 3.28 12.78 -6.31
CA LEU A 66 2.22 11.97 -5.69
C LEU A 66 0.81 12.47 -6.06
N THR A 67 0.63 13.77 -6.35
CA THR A 67 -0.67 14.30 -6.80
C THR A 67 -1.08 13.78 -8.17
N GLN A 68 -0.15 13.24 -8.95
CA GLN A 68 -0.46 12.64 -10.26
C GLN A 68 -1.13 11.26 -10.14
N LEU A 69 -1.07 10.65 -8.96
CA LEU A 69 -1.61 9.32 -8.73
C LEU A 69 -3.07 9.40 -8.28
N ARG A 70 -3.85 8.34 -8.60
CA ARG A 70 -5.17 8.16 -8.02
C ARG A 70 -5.03 8.11 -6.50
N ASP A 71 -5.83 8.92 -5.81
CA ASP A 71 -5.84 8.97 -4.35
C ASP A 71 -7.02 8.14 -3.82
N VAL A 72 -6.73 7.21 -2.92
CA VAL A 72 -7.75 6.42 -2.23
C VAL A 72 -7.99 7.07 -0.86
N PRO A 73 -9.18 7.65 -0.64
CA PRO A 73 -9.39 8.52 0.52
C PRO A 73 -9.43 7.77 1.85
N LEU A 74 -9.06 8.48 2.92
CA LEU A 74 -9.18 8.04 4.30
C LEU A 74 -10.52 8.57 4.85
N THR A 75 -11.55 7.72 4.79
CA THR A 75 -12.91 8.09 5.18
C THR A 75 -13.27 7.52 6.55
N ARG A 76 -14.42 7.93 7.09
CA ARG A 76 -14.96 7.31 8.30
C ARG A 76 -15.23 5.82 8.08
N SER A 77 -15.70 5.44 6.91
CA SER A 77 -15.89 4.03 6.55
C SER A 77 -14.59 3.23 6.69
N VAL A 78 -13.48 3.81 6.26
CA VAL A 78 -12.14 3.21 6.38
C VAL A 78 -11.74 3.04 7.85
N THR A 79 -11.88 4.09 8.66
CA THR A 79 -11.50 4.01 10.09
C THR A 79 -12.40 3.05 10.86
N ASN A 80 -13.67 2.98 10.51
CA ASN A 80 -14.59 1.99 11.10
C ASN A 80 -14.18 0.56 10.71
N ALA A 81 -13.79 0.33 9.45
CA ALA A 81 -13.31 -0.97 9.00
C ALA A 81 -12.01 -1.36 9.71
N ALA A 82 -11.11 -0.41 9.89
CA ALA A 82 -9.86 -0.63 10.63
C ALA A 82 -10.14 -1.02 12.08
N GLU A 83 -11.08 -0.35 12.73
CA GLU A 83 -11.47 -0.67 14.11
C GLU A 83 -12.03 -2.09 14.20
N ARG A 84 -12.93 -2.47 13.28
CA ARG A 84 -13.50 -3.83 13.24
C ARG A 84 -12.42 -4.89 13.02
N ALA A 85 -11.47 -4.64 12.13
CA ALA A 85 -10.36 -5.55 11.89
C ALA A 85 -9.48 -5.71 13.14
N LEU A 86 -9.17 -4.60 13.80
CA LEU A 86 -8.39 -4.59 15.03
C LEU A 86 -9.11 -5.36 16.14
N ARG A 87 -10.44 -5.17 16.26
CA ARG A 87 -11.26 -5.91 17.22
C ARG A 87 -11.22 -7.42 16.93
N THR A 88 -11.34 -7.82 15.67
CA THR A 88 -11.27 -9.23 15.26
C THR A 88 -9.94 -9.84 15.66
N LEU A 89 -8.84 -9.15 15.37
CA LEU A 89 -7.51 -9.61 15.77
C LEU A 89 -7.38 -9.73 17.29
N ALA A 90 -7.87 -8.74 18.04
CA ALA A 90 -7.78 -8.74 19.51
C ALA A 90 -8.54 -9.92 20.14
N HIS A 91 -9.68 -10.31 19.56
CA HIS A 91 -10.50 -11.43 20.07
C HIS A 91 -10.02 -12.79 19.59
N GLU A 92 -9.66 -12.90 18.31
CA GLU A 92 -9.29 -14.19 17.71
C GLU A 92 -7.81 -14.49 17.78
N ARG A 93 -6.96 -13.46 17.80
CA ARG A 93 -5.50 -13.59 17.81
C ARG A 93 -4.87 -12.55 18.73
N PRO A 94 -5.12 -12.62 20.06
CA PRO A 94 -4.71 -11.56 20.98
C PRO A 94 -3.21 -11.26 20.96
N ALA A 95 -2.36 -12.26 20.67
CA ALA A 95 -0.92 -12.05 20.56
C ALA A 95 -0.51 -11.30 19.29
N GLN A 96 -1.41 -11.16 18.31
CA GLN A 96 -1.11 -10.61 16.99
C GLN A 96 -1.78 -9.27 16.69
N HIS A 97 -2.70 -8.80 17.53
CA HIS A 97 -3.45 -7.57 17.22
C HIS A 97 -2.57 -6.31 17.16
N ARG A 98 -1.35 -6.39 17.69
CA ARG A 98 -0.34 -5.32 17.61
C ARG A 98 0.79 -5.64 16.63
N SER A 99 0.71 -6.73 15.88
CA SER A 99 1.80 -7.15 14.99
C SER A 99 1.92 -6.27 13.75
N ALA A 100 0.82 -5.76 13.24
CA ALA A 100 0.82 -4.80 12.13
C ALA A 100 0.79 -3.37 12.68
N SER A 101 1.47 -2.45 11.99
CA SER A 101 1.44 -1.04 12.35
C SER A 101 0.08 -0.41 12.07
N LEU A 102 -0.25 0.67 12.75
CA LEU A 102 -1.48 1.43 12.46
C LEU A 102 -1.51 1.98 11.04
N PRO A 103 -0.40 2.54 10.49
CA PRO A 103 -0.40 2.93 9.08
C PRO A 103 -0.75 1.78 8.14
N ASP A 104 -0.17 0.61 8.32
CA ASP A 104 -0.46 -0.55 7.47
C ASP A 104 -1.92 -0.97 7.57
N LEU A 105 -2.47 -0.98 8.77
CA LEU A 105 -3.89 -1.26 9.02
C LEU A 105 -4.79 -0.29 8.26
N LEU A 106 -4.48 1.01 8.30
CA LEU A 106 -5.26 2.04 7.61
C LEU A 106 -5.13 1.93 6.09
N ILE A 107 -3.94 1.61 5.58
CA ILE A 107 -3.72 1.38 4.14
C ILE A 107 -4.55 0.19 3.68
N ALA A 108 -4.50 -0.92 4.40
CA ALA A 108 -5.26 -2.13 4.08
C ALA A 108 -6.78 -1.88 4.13
N ALA A 109 -7.24 -1.16 5.15
CA ALA A 109 -8.66 -0.80 5.27
C ALA A 109 -9.11 0.13 4.14
N SER A 110 -8.25 1.06 3.72
CA SER A 110 -8.52 1.95 2.58
C SER A 110 -8.67 1.14 1.28
N ALA A 111 -7.79 0.17 1.08
CA ALA A 111 -7.84 -0.70 -0.09
C ALA A 111 -9.13 -1.52 -0.11
N ALA A 112 -9.49 -2.12 1.02
CA ALA A 112 -10.72 -2.89 1.14
C ALA A 112 -11.97 -2.05 0.85
N ASP A 113 -12.03 -0.84 1.40
CA ASP A 113 -13.17 0.07 1.20
C ASP A 113 -13.30 0.51 -0.26
N ALA A 114 -12.21 0.73 -0.95
CA ALA A 114 -12.19 1.16 -2.35
C ALA A 114 -12.19 0.01 -3.35
N ALA A 115 -12.22 -1.24 -2.90
CA ALA A 115 -12.14 -2.44 -3.74
C ALA A 115 -10.89 -2.44 -4.63
N VAL A 116 -9.75 -2.04 -4.08
CA VAL A 116 -8.42 -2.13 -4.71
C VAL A 116 -7.51 -2.98 -3.86
N GLY A 117 -6.34 -3.34 -4.38
CA GLY A 117 -5.34 -4.08 -3.62
C GLY A 117 -4.24 -3.21 -3.05
N VAL A 118 -3.27 -3.86 -2.41
CA VAL A 118 -2.05 -3.21 -1.89
C VAL A 118 -0.84 -3.90 -2.52
N LEU A 119 0.04 -3.11 -3.12
CA LEU A 119 1.33 -3.55 -3.65
C LEU A 119 2.39 -3.25 -2.59
N HIS A 120 3.15 -4.25 -2.18
CA HIS A 120 4.02 -4.12 -1.02
C HIS A 120 5.23 -5.07 -1.07
N TYR A 121 6.11 -4.91 -0.12
CA TYR A 121 7.19 -5.84 0.20
C TYR A 121 7.26 -6.03 1.72
N ASP A 122 6.11 -6.41 2.32
CA ASP A 122 5.96 -6.53 3.77
C ASP A 122 4.89 -7.58 4.10
N GLU A 123 5.28 -8.64 4.81
CA GLU A 123 4.38 -9.74 5.18
C GLU A 123 3.19 -9.33 6.05
N ASP A 124 3.24 -8.17 6.71
CA ASP A 124 2.14 -7.69 7.54
C ASP A 124 0.85 -7.53 6.72
N PHE A 125 0.96 -7.19 5.42
CA PHE A 125 -0.21 -7.08 4.55
C PHE A 125 -0.87 -8.44 4.30
N ASP A 126 -0.11 -9.54 4.26
CA ASP A 126 -0.68 -10.88 4.14
C ASP A 126 -1.51 -11.23 5.39
N ARG A 127 -1.04 -10.83 6.57
CA ARG A 127 -1.79 -11.01 7.82
C ARG A 127 -3.06 -10.16 7.84
N LEU A 128 -2.98 -8.91 7.40
CA LEU A 128 -4.13 -8.02 7.33
C LEU A 128 -5.18 -8.51 6.32
N ALA A 129 -4.75 -9.18 5.25
CA ALA A 129 -5.65 -9.76 4.26
C ALA A 129 -6.51 -10.92 4.82
N GLU A 130 -6.16 -11.44 5.99
CA GLU A 130 -6.97 -12.46 6.66
C GLU A 130 -8.19 -11.86 7.38
N VAL A 131 -8.17 -10.56 7.68
CA VAL A 131 -9.26 -9.86 8.42
C VAL A 131 -9.87 -8.69 7.65
N LEU A 132 -9.32 -8.33 6.51
CA LEU A 132 -9.83 -7.29 5.61
C LEU A 132 -9.88 -7.85 4.19
N ASP A 133 -10.90 -7.47 3.44
CA ASP A 133 -11.10 -7.97 2.08
C ASP A 133 -10.39 -7.09 1.05
N PHE A 134 -9.10 -7.35 0.85
CA PHE A 134 -8.29 -6.71 -0.20
C PHE A 134 -7.27 -7.71 -0.75
N GLU A 135 -6.77 -7.46 -1.95
CA GLU A 135 -5.69 -8.26 -2.52
C GLU A 135 -4.35 -7.79 -1.96
N SER A 136 -3.62 -8.71 -1.31
CA SER A 136 -2.24 -8.49 -0.87
C SER A 136 -1.31 -8.94 -1.99
N ARG A 137 -0.61 -8.00 -2.62
CA ARG A 137 0.25 -8.28 -3.79
C ARG A 137 1.69 -7.92 -3.50
N TRP A 138 2.56 -8.90 -3.53
CA TRP A 138 4.00 -8.69 -3.42
C TRP A 138 4.55 -8.05 -4.69
N ILE A 139 5.40 -7.03 -4.54
CA ILE A 139 6.07 -6.36 -5.67
C ILE A 139 7.12 -7.27 -6.33
N ALA A 140 7.66 -8.21 -5.56
CA ALA A 140 8.55 -9.27 -5.98
C ALA A 140 8.42 -10.41 -4.96
N PRO A 141 8.82 -11.64 -5.30
CA PRO A 141 8.71 -12.75 -4.35
C PRO A 141 9.40 -12.42 -3.02
N ARG A 142 8.76 -12.80 -1.92
CA ARG A 142 9.27 -12.57 -0.57
C ARG A 142 10.71 -13.04 -0.43
N GLY A 143 11.58 -12.16 0.11
CA GLY A 143 12.98 -12.47 0.33
C GLY A 143 13.86 -12.43 -0.92
N SER A 144 13.33 -12.00 -2.08
CA SER A 144 14.07 -11.98 -3.34
C SER A 144 14.83 -10.67 -3.60
N LEU A 145 14.57 -9.62 -2.83
CA LEU A 145 15.18 -8.30 -3.01
C LEU A 145 16.19 -7.99 -1.90
#